data_b6d281b53076e59b77d4adc5dee48075
#
_entry.id   b6d281b53076e59b77d4adc5dee48075
#
_cell.length_a   1.000
_cell.length_b   1.000
_cell.length_c   1.000
_cell.angle_alpha   90.00
_cell.angle_beta   90.00
_cell.angle_gamma   90.00
#
_symmetry.space_group_name_H-M   'P 1'
#
loop_
_entity.id
_entity.type
_entity.pdbx_description
1 polymer ?
#
loop_
_entity_poly.entity_id
_entity_poly.type
_entity_poly.pdbx_seq_one_letter_code
_entity_poly.pdbx_strand_id
1 'polypeptide(L)'
;MKTTRRQLLCRTLGLSASAVFTANNASAKPADVAAAIKEIAAGSPVGEGRITLKTPGTAENSNSIPVSVTVESPMTKDSYVESVAIFAEGNQKPEVITFNFTPASGEAYASTRIRLTETQNVVAVAKMNDGSFFSASSPVEVGTGSCVSEYK
;
A
#
# COMPACT_ATOMS: atom_id res chain seq x y z
N MET A 1 44.29 -28.46 47.94
CA MET A 1 44.07 -28.94 46.59
C MET A 1 44.39 -27.81 45.63
N LYS A 2 45.50 -27.96 44.87
CA LYS A 2 45.96 -26.89 43.95
C LYS A 2 45.33 -27.06 42.58
N THR A 3 44.44 -26.16 42.21
CA THR A 3 43.75 -26.15 40.91
C THR A 3 44.75 -25.66 39.87
N THR A 4 45.11 -26.52 38.96
CA THR A 4 46.10 -26.23 37.89
C THR A 4 45.50 -25.31 36.83
N ARG A 5 46.28 -24.27 36.44
CA ARG A 5 45.91 -23.24 35.44
C ARG A 5 45.46 -23.77 34.08
N ARG A 6 45.65 -25.05 33.82
CA ARG A 6 45.24 -25.73 32.58
C ARG A 6 43.75 -26.11 32.48
N GLN A 7 43.04 -26.15 33.60
CA GLN A 7 41.62 -26.51 33.61
C GLN A 7 40.66 -25.32 33.44
N LEU A 8 41.17 -24.09 33.43
CA LEU A 8 40.33 -22.89 33.24
C LEU A 8 40.10 -22.50 31.79
N LEU A 9 40.83 -23.14 30.83
CA LEU A 9 40.82 -22.78 29.40
C LEU A 9 39.83 -23.59 28.54
N CYS A 10 39.13 -24.55 29.09
CA CYS A 10 38.25 -25.42 28.33
C CYS A 10 36.72 -25.19 28.57
N ARG A 11 36.34 -24.11 29.21
CA ARG A 11 34.90 -23.87 29.50
C ARG A 11 34.29 -22.64 28.84
N THR A 12 34.91 -22.07 27.82
CA THR A 12 34.34 -21.00 26.99
C THR A 12 34.17 -21.45 25.54
N LEU A 13 33.54 -22.62 25.30
CA LEU A 13 32.96 -22.94 24.00
C LEU A 13 31.46 -22.60 24.12
N GLY A 14 31.04 -21.43 23.85
CA GLY A 14 30.60 -20.97 22.54
C GLY A 14 29.16 -21.36 22.34
N LEU A 15 28.18 -20.67 22.96
CA LEU A 15 26.81 -20.64 22.42
C LEU A 15 26.75 -19.43 21.52
N SER A 16 27.29 -19.56 20.28
CA SER A 16 27.01 -18.62 19.21
C SER A 16 25.58 -18.91 18.72
N ALA A 17 24.62 -18.22 19.31
CA ALA A 17 23.28 -18.15 18.77
C ALA A 17 23.37 -17.41 17.44
N SER A 18 23.44 -18.16 16.32
CA SER A 18 23.24 -17.62 14.99
C SER A 18 21.79 -17.16 14.90
N ALA A 19 21.57 -15.85 15.10
CA ALA A 19 20.32 -15.21 14.78
C ALA A 19 20.18 -15.27 13.24
N VAL A 20 19.46 -16.26 12.76
CA VAL A 20 18.99 -16.31 11.38
C VAL A 20 18.00 -15.17 11.24
N PHE A 21 18.44 -14.03 10.71
CA PHE A 21 17.56 -12.99 10.21
C PHE A 21 16.86 -13.56 8.96
N THR A 22 15.70 -14.17 9.15
CA THR A 22 14.77 -14.38 8.06
C THR A 22 14.24 -13.00 7.67
N ALA A 23 14.75 -12.46 6.57
CA ALA A 23 14.13 -11.32 5.91
C ALA A 23 12.74 -11.79 5.45
N ASN A 24 11.73 -11.56 6.25
CA ASN A 24 10.35 -11.68 5.81
C ASN A 24 10.15 -10.57 4.77
N ASN A 25 10.06 -10.94 3.51
CA ASN A 25 9.44 -10.11 2.48
C ASN A 25 7.94 -10.07 2.83
N ALA A 26 7.59 -9.22 3.77
CA ALA A 26 6.21 -8.99 4.13
C ALA A 26 5.58 -8.19 2.97
N SER A 27 4.80 -8.85 2.15
CA SER A 27 3.79 -8.21 1.32
C SER A 27 2.78 -7.56 2.25
N ALA A 28 2.33 -6.34 1.96
CA ALA A 28 1.24 -5.73 2.71
C ALA A 28 0.01 -6.64 2.62
N LYS A 29 -0.72 -6.74 3.72
CA LYS A 29 -1.94 -7.54 3.79
C LYS A 29 -3.13 -6.58 3.82
N PRO A 30 -4.34 -7.04 3.50
CA PRO A 30 -5.56 -6.23 3.66
C PRO A 30 -5.66 -5.55 5.04
N ALA A 31 -5.14 -6.20 6.08
CA ALA A 31 -5.05 -5.66 7.43
C ALA A 31 -4.13 -4.43 7.54
N ASP A 32 -3.04 -4.39 6.77
CA ASP A 32 -2.08 -3.28 6.78
C ASP A 32 -2.68 -2.06 6.06
N VAL A 33 -3.42 -2.29 4.97
CA VAL A 33 -4.19 -1.23 4.28
C VAL A 33 -5.29 -0.70 5.20
N ALA A 34 -6.04 -1.56 5.86
CA ALA A 34 -7.08 -1.15 6.81
C ALA A 34 -6.49 -0.34 7.99
N ALA A 35 -5.32 -0.72 8.48
CA ALA A 35 -4.61 0.03 9.52
C ALA A 35 -4.17 1.41 9.02
N ALA A 36 -3.58 1.49 7.82
CA ALA A 36 -3.18 2.75 7.21
C ALA A 36 -4.37 3.69 6.95
N ILE A 37 -5.49 3.15 6.46
CA ILE A 37 -6.73 3.92 6.28
C ILE A 37 -7.25 4.45 7.61
N LYS A 38 -7.24 3.61 8.66
CA LYS A 38 -7.67 4.02 10.00
C LYS A 38 -6.78 5.11 10.60
N GLU A 39 -5.48 5.06 10.33
CA GLU A 39 -4.52 6.09 10.75
C GLU A 39 -4.80 7.42 10.04
N ILE A 40 -4.99 7.40 8.72
CA ILE A 40 -5.30 8.61 7.92
C ILE A 40 -6.67 9.19 8.31
N ALA A 41 -7.66 8.33 8.53
CA ALA A 41 -9.00 8.75 8.96
C ALA A 41 -9.05 9.20 10.43
N ALA A 42 -7.93 9.04 11.18
CA ALA A 42 -7.85 9.38 12.61
C ALA A 42 -9.01 8.81 13.45
N GLY A 43 -9.51 7.63 13.05
CA GLY A 43 -10.64 6.97 13.69
C GLY A 43 -12.02 7.47 13.25
N SER A 44 -12.10 8.40 12.32
CA SER A 44 -13.37 8.84 11.71
C SER A 44 -13.99 7.70 10.89
N PRO A 45 -15.31 7.61 10.82
CA PRO A 45 -15.99 6.63 9.96
C PRO A 45 -15.68 6.92 8.49
N VAL A 46 -15.35 5.87 7.75
CA VAL A 46 -15.13 5.95 6.30
C VAL A 46 -16.40 5.52 5.60
N GLY A 47 -17.04 6.45 4.88
CA GLY A 47 -18.22 6.20 4.09
C GLY A 47 -17.91 5.50 2.77
N GLU A 48 -18.96 4.98 2.14
CA GLU A 48 -18.91 4.46 0.78
C GLU A 48 -19.58 5.44 -0.20
N GLY A 49 -19.26 5.29 -1.48
CA GLY A 49 -19.80 6.16 -2.54
C GLY A 49 -18.92 7.38 -2.78
N ARG A 50 -19.39 8.29 -3.62
CA ARG A 50 -18.70 9.49 -4.10
C ARG A 50 -17.40 9.24 -4.87
N ILE A 51 -16.80 8.04 -4.78
CA ILE A 51 -15.56 7.71 -5.47
C ILE A 51 -15.86 6.76 -6.62
N THR A 52 -15.47 7.14 -7.82
CA THR A 52 -15.41 6.27 -8.98
C THR A 52 -13.94 5.90 -9.22
N LEU A 53 -13.58 4.67 -8.86
CA LEU A 53 -12.26 4.10 -9.10
C LEU A 53 -12.32 3.22 -10.35
N LYS A 54 -11.52 3.56 -11.37
CA LYS A 54 -11.42 2.79 -12.62
C LYS A 54 -10.05 2.15 -12.71
N THR A 55 -10.05 0.83 -12.78
CA THR A 55 -8.88 -0.02 -13.00
C THR A 55 -9.23 -1.06 -14.07
N PRO A 56 -8.28 -1.61 -14.83
CA PRO A 56 -8.54 -2.77 -15.65
C PRO A 56 -8.83 -3.97 -14.75
N GLY A 57 -9.81 -4.80 -15.11
CA GLY A 57 -10.09 -6.04 -14.39
C GLY A 57 -8.92 -7.03 -14.45
N THR A 58 -8.22 -7.06 -15.61
CA THR A 58 -7.01 -7.88 -15.82
C THR A 58 -5.91 -7.01 -16.40
N ALA A 59 -4.71 -7.11 -15.83
CA ALA A 59 -3.52 -6.40 -16.26
C ALA A 59 -2.43 -7.39 -16.70
N GLU A 60 -2.05 -7.36 -17.97
CA GLU A 60 -0.96 -8.18 -18.51
C GLU A 60 0.42 -7.66 -18.06
N ASN A 61 0.55 -6.36 -17.85
CA ASN A 61 1.79 -5.72 -17.42
C ASN A 61 1.66 -5.19 -15.99
N SER A 62 2.20 -5.94 -15.04
CA SER A 62 2.20 -5.61 -13.61
C SER A 62 2.93 -4.31 -13.26
N ASN A 63 3.86 -3.86 -14.11
CA ASN A 63 4.67 -2.68 -13.83
C ASN A 63 3.99 -1.36 -14.23
N SER A 64 2.89 -1.40 -14.99
CA SER A 64 2.29 -0.20 -15.56
C SER A 64 0.78 -0.36 -15.75
N ILE A 65 0.05 -0.36 -14.66
CA ILE A 65 -1.40 -0.55 -14.63
C ILE A 65 -2.08 0.81 -14.55
N PRO A 66 -2.93 1.17 -15.53
CA PRO A 66 -3.63 2.45 -15.49
C PRO A 66 -4.67 2.45 -14.36
N VAL A 67 -4.68 3.51 -13.58
CA VAL A 67 -5.66 3.78 -12.53
C VAL A 67 -6.17 5.20 -12.68
N SER A 68 -7.46 5.38 -12.64
CA SER A 68 -8.06 6.71 -12.55
C SER A 68 -9.08 6.75 -11.42
N VAL A 69 -9.11 7.87 -10.74
CA VAL A 69 -10.03 8.14 -9.64
C VAL A 69 -10.74 9.45 -9.89
N THR A 70 -12.05 9.44 -9.69
CA THR A 70 -12.90 10.63 -9.70
C THR A 70 -13.68 10.65 -8.38
N VAL A 71 -13.74 11.80 -7.74
CA VAL A 71 -14.52 11.99 -6.52
C VAL A 71 -15.58 13.05 -6.76
N GLU A 72 -16.84 12.70 -6.49
CA GLU A 72 -17.96 13.62 -6.62
C GLU A 72 -17.89 14.73 -5.56
N SER A 73 -17.58 15.92 -6.01
CA SER A 73 -17.51 17.13 -5.19
C SER A 73 -17.75 18.37 -6.02
N PRO A 74 -18.42 19.40 -5.51
CA PRO A 74 -18.59 20.65 -6.23
C PRO A 74 -17.31 21.45 -6.36
N MET A 75 -16.23 21.06 -5.69
CA MET A 75 -14.91 21.71 -5.69
C MET A 75 -14.99 23.22 -5.44
N THR A 76 -15.81 23.61 -4.46
CA THR A 76 -15.94 24.99 -3.99
C THR A 76 -15.10 25.21 -2.74
N LYS A 77 -14.95 26.48 -2.33
CA LYS A 77 -14.21 26.83 -1.09
C LYS A 77 -14.82 26.17 0.16
N ASP A 78 -16.14 25.93 0.15
CA ASP A 78 -16.87 25.39 1.28
C ASP A 78 -16.92 23.84 1.25
N SER A 79 -16.84 23.24 0.05
CA SER A 79 -16.90 21.79 -0.11
C SER A 79 -15.98 21.35 -1.27
N TYR A 80 -14.87 20.71 -0.92
CA TYR A 80 -13.94 20.16 -1.88
C TYR A 80 -13.21 18.93 -1.35
N VAL A 81 -12.62 18.17 -2.25
CA VAL A 81 -11.72 17.06 -1.92
C VAL A 81 -10.36 17.63 -1.57
N GLU A 82 -9.86 17.34 -0.39
CA GLU A 82 -8.51 17.75 0.05
C GLU A 82 -7.44 16.82 -0.51
N SER A 83 -7.66 15.52 -0.41
CA SER A 83 -6.71 14.53 -0.92
C SER A 83 -7.40 13.20 -1.27
N VAL A 84 -6.75 12.46 -2.16
CA VAL A 84 -7.09 11.08 -2.50
C VAL A 84 -5.84 10.22 -2.42
N ALA A 85 -5.84 9.23 -1.54
CA ALA A 85 -4.77 8.25 -1.40
C ALA A 85 -5.17 6.93 -2.08
N ILE A 86 -4.24 6.33 -2.82
CA ILE A 86 -4.42 5.03 -3.44
C ILE A 86 -3.55 4.01 -2.72
N PHE A 87 -4.16 2.91 -2.34
CA PHE A 87 -3.55 1.77 -1.65
C PHE A 87 -3.60 0.51 -2.52
N ALA A 88 -2.66 -0.38 -2.29
CA ALA A 88 -2.56 -1.69 -2.93
C ALA A 88 -2.26 -2.75 -1.87
N GLU A 89 -3.13 -3.75 -1.74
CA GLU A 89 -3.12 -4.72 -0.63
C GLU A 89 -1.97 -5.74 -0.71
N GLY A 90 -1.41 -5.98 -1.89
CA GLY A 90 -0.34 -6.95 -2.11
C GLY A 90 1.05 -6.33 -2.33
N ASN A 91 1.19 -5.01 -2.33
CA ASN A 91 2.48 -4.35 -2.48
C ASN A 91 3.24 -4.34 -1.14
N GLN A 92 4.57 -4.19 -1.17
CA GLN A 92 5.39 -4.08 0.05
C GLN A 92 5.02 -2.86 0.91
N LYS A 93 4.64 -1.76 0.24
CA LYS A 93 4.09 -0.58 0.88
C LYS A 93 2.62 -0.47 0.49
N PRO A 94 1.70 -0.41 1.46
CA PRO A 94 0.28 -0.32 1.17
C PRO A 94 -0.09 0.96 0.43
N GLU A 95 0.42 2.11 0.86
CA GLU A 95 0.21 3.39 0.18
C GLU A 95 1.09 3.49 -1.07
N VAL A 96 0.44 3.71 -2.21
CA VAL A 96 1.10 3.80 -3.52
C VAL A 96 1.32 5.26 -3.92
N ILE A 97 0.28 6.08 -3.81
CA ILE A 97 0.32 7.50 -4.20
C ILE A 97 -0.81 8.28 -3.53
N THR A 98 -0.54 9.55 -3.23
CA THR A 98 -1.54 10.50 -2.74
C THR A 98 -1.59 11.70 -3.66
N PHE A 99 -2.80 12.08 -4.07
CA PHE A 99 -3.11 13.29 -4.84
C PHE A 99 -3.71 14.33 -3.91
N ASN A 100 -3.23 15.56 -3.99
CA ASN A 100 -3.78 16.68 -3.26
C ASN A 100 -4.52 17.62 -4.22
N PHE A 101 -5.71 18.03 -3.81
CA PHE A 101 -6.59 18.89 -4.59
C PHE A 101 -6.87 20.19 -3.84
N THR A 102 -7.29 21.18 -4.60
CA THR A 102 -7.77 22.46 -4.08
C THR A 102 -9.03 22.85 -4.85
N PRO A 103 -9.82 23.81 -4.38
CA PRO A 103 -10.96 24.31 -5.17
C PRO A 103 -10.57 24.80 -6.56
N ALA A 104 -9.33 25.26 -6.75
CA ALA A 104 -8.82 25.69 -8.05
C ALA A 104 -8.58 24.51 -9.03
N SER A 105 -8.60 23.27 -8.55
CA SER A 105 -8.50 22.08 -9.42
C SER A 105 -9.72 21.90 -10.31
N GLY A 106 -10.87 22.49 -9.96
CA GLY A 106 -12.11 22.41 -10.71
C GLY A 106 -12.82 21.07 -10.59
N GLU A 107 -12.11 19.97 -10.70
CA GLU A 107 -12.59 18.59 -10.57
C GLU A 107 -11.61 17.79 -9.73
N ALA A 108 -12.13 16.90 -8.89
CA ALA A 108 -11.31 15.93 -8.14
C ALA A 108 -11.09 14.67 -8.98
N TYR A 109 -10.34 14.83 -10.06
CA TYR A 109 -9.95 13.76 -10.97
C TYR A 109 -8.43 13.61 -11.00
N ALA A 110 -7.97 12.36 -10.93
CA ALA A 110 -6.57 12.03 -11.15
C ALA A 110 -6.45 10.71 -11.94
N SER A 111 -5.44 10.64 -12.78
CA SER A 111 -5.11 9.44 -13.53
C SER A 111 -3.60 9.22 -13.49
N THR A 112 -3.21 7.97 -13.25
CA THR A 112 -1.80 7.58 -13.17
C THR A 112 -1.63 6.12 -13.57
N ARG A 113 -0.37 5.66 -13.53
CA ARG A 113 -0.03 4.26 -13.67
C ARG A 113 0.67 3.79 -12.41
N ILE A 114 0.25 2.65 -11.91
CA ILE A 114 0.82 2.04 -10.71
C ILE A 114 1.42 0.68 -11.02
N ARG A 115 2.28 0.22 -10.14
CA ARG A 115 2.81 -1.14 -10.16
C ARG A 115 2.07 -1.97 -9.13
N LEU A 116 1.61 -3.16 -9.53
CA LEU A 116 1.09 -4.18 -8.62
C LEU A 116 1.98 -5.42 -8.70
N THR A 117 2.31 -5.99 -7.55
CA THR A 117 3.20 -7.16 -7.47
C THR A 117 2.49 -8.48 -7.73
N GLU A 118 1.19 -8.51 -7.47
CA GLU A 118 0.34 -9.70 -7.60
C GLU A 118 -1.12 -9.29 -7.80
N THR A 119 -2.00 -10.23 -8.07
CA THR A 119 -3.46 -10.04 -8.07
C THR A 119 -3.92 -9.58 -6.70
N GLN A 120 -4.58 -8.42 -6.65
CA GLN A 120 -4.93 -7.74 -5.40
C GLN A 120 -6.04 -6.71 -5.59
N ASN A 121 -6.57 -6.20 -4.49
CA ASN A 121 -7.45 -5.04 -4.52
C ASN A 121 -6.63 -3.75 -4.53
N VAL A 122 -7.12 -2.79 -5.30
CA VAL A 122 -6.70 -1.38 -5.25
C VAL A 122 -7.80 -0.61 -4.52
N VAL A 123 -7.42 0.13 -3.49
CA VAL A 123 -8.34 0.90 -2.66
C VAL A 123 -8.03 2.38 -2.79
N ALA A 124 -9.02 3.20 -3.08
CA ALA A 124 -8.92 4.66 -3.06
C ALA A 124 -9.63 5.21 -1.83
N VAL A 125 -9.01 6.14 -1.14
CA VAL A 125 -9.58 6.84 0.02
C VAL A 125 -9.51 8.33 -0.23
N ALA A 126 -10.66 8.98 -0.21
CA ALA A 126 -10.78 10.43 -0.35
C ALA A 126 -11.01 11.08 1.01
N LYS A 127 -10.30 12.16 1.27
CA LYS A 127 -10.51 13.07 2.40
C LYS A 127 -11.14 14.35 1.90
N MET A 128 -12.26 14.73 2.50
CA MET A 128 -12.91 16.00 2.24
C MET A 128 -12.40 17.09 3.19
N ASN A 129 -12.60 18.34 2.81
CA ASN A 129 -12.20 19.49 3.63
C ASN A 129 -12.99 19.63 4.95
N ASP A 130 -14.16 18.98 5.06
CA ASP A 130 -14.95 18.90 6.29
C ASP A 130 -14.48 17.77 7.25
N GLY A 131 -13.43 17.05 6.88
CA GLY A 131 -12.89 15.93 7.64
C GLY A 131 -13.61 14.60 7.44
N SER A 132 -14.58 14.52 6.51
CA SER A 132 -15.21 13.25 6.14
C SER A 132 -14.32 12.45 5.20
N PHE A 133 -14.46 11.11 5.27
CA PHE A 133 -13.69 10.17 4.45
C PHE A 133 -14.64 9.26 3.68
N PHE A 134 -14.23 8.94 2.46
CA PHE A 134 -14.92 7.98 1.59
C PHE A 134 -13.90 6.99 1.04
N SER A 135 -14.35 5.76 0.74
CA SER A 135 -13.50 4.74 0.13
C SER A 135 -14.21 4.03 -1.01
N ALA A 136 -13.42 3.54 -1.95
CA ALA A 136 -13.83 2.62 -2.99
C ALA A 136 -12.73 1.60 -3.25
N SER A 137 -13.09 0.36 -3.56
CA SER A 137 -12.17 -0.72 -3.84
C SER A 137 -12.47 -1.33 -5.20
N SER A 138 -11.42 -1.76 -5.91
CA SER A 138 -11.53 -2.43 -7.19
C SER A 138 -10.52 -3.57 -7.28
N PRO A 139 -10.96 -4.81 -7.59
CA PRO A 139 -10.05 -5.93 -7.79
C PRO A 139 -9.31 -5.78 -9.12
N VAL A 140 -8.03 -6.13 -9.12
CA VAL A 140 -7.18 -6.18 -10.31
C VAL A 140 -6.46 -7.53 -10.36
N GLU A 141 -6.74 -8.29 -11.39
CA GLU A 141 -6.03 -9.52 -11.69
C GLU A 141 -4.75 -9.20 -12.46
N VAL A 142 -3.63 -9.60 -11.91
CA VAL A 142 -2.33 -9.48 -12.58
C VAL A 142 -2.02 -10.80 -13.27
N GLY A 143 -2.05 -10.80 -14.60
CA GLY A 143 -1.67 -11.95 -15.39
C GLY A 143 -0.21 -12.32 -15.13
N THR A 144 0.07 -13.62 -15.02
CA THR A 144 1.43 -14.19 -14.99
C THR A 144 2.07 -14.15 -16.38
N GLY A 145 1.89 -13.05 -17.10
CA GLY A 145 2.62 -12.78 -18.33
C GLY A 145 4.08 -12.57 -17.98
N SER A 146 4.76 -13.66 -17.66
CA SER A 146 6.20 -13.68 -17.55
C SER A 146 6.78 -13.40 -18.93
N CYS A 147 7.21 -12.18 -19.16
CA CYS A 147 8.33 -11.97 -20.05
C CYS A 147 9.58 -12.54 -19.36
N VAL A 148 9.64 -13.84 -19.21
CA VAL A 148 10.90 -14.54 -19.11
C VAL A 148 11.47 -14.46 -20.54
N SER A 149 12.20 -13.40 -20.81
CA SER A 149 13.14 -13.43 -21.92
C SER A 149 14.21 -14.44 -21.49
N GLU A 150 14.06 -15.69 -21.94
CA GLU A 150 15.20 -16.59 -22.04
C GLU A 150 16.24 -15.92 -22.93
N TYR A 151 17.22 -15.28 -22.30
CA TYR A 151 18.48 -15.02 -22.95
C TYR A 151 19.19 -16.36 -23.13
N LYS A 152 19.13 -16.88 -24.35
CA LYS A 152 19.93 -18.01 -24.80
C LYS A 152 21.26 -17.47 -25.32
#